data_154e008ccc925ee0c2868d33b09fb61c
#
_entry.id   154e008ccc925ee0c2868d33b09fb61c
#
_cell.length_a   1.000
_cell.length_b   1.000
_cell.length_c   1.000
_cell.angle_alpha   90.00
_cell.angle_beta   90.00
_cell.angle_gamma   90.00
#
_symmetry.space_group_name_H-M   'P 1'
#
loop_
_entity.id
_entity.type
_entity.pdbx_description
1 polymer ?
#
loop_
_entity_poly.entity_id
_entity_poly.type
_entity_poly.pdbx_seq_one_letter_code
_entity_poly.pdbx_strand_id
1 'polypeptide(L)'
;MSELQQALFDDLSLPEAASQSAPATARGIVAAPADPALVALAASLPAGLHLGTSSWSFPGWAGLVYGEAYSESARARGGLRAYAQHPLLGAVGIDRTFYAPIAAADYARYAAQVPAPFRFLVKAPMAITSYWLRDERGNFIDSPHFLDAA
;
A
#
# COMPACT_ATOMS: atom_id res chain seq x y z
N MET A 1 4.07 -3.72 -21.54
CA MET A 1 3.37 -2.70 -20.75
C MET A 1 3.19 -1.48 -21.65
N SER A 2 2.00 -0.93 -21.77
CA SER A 2 1.79 0.25 -22.61
C SER A 2 2.39 1.48 -21.88
N GLU A 3 2.92 2.43 -22.68
CA GLU A 3 3.44 3.70 -22.17
C GLU A 3 2.45 4.45 -21.27
N LEU A 4 1.15 4.20 -21.43
CA LEU A 4 0.08 4.72 -20.58
C LEU A 4 0.15 4.25 -19.12
N GLN A 5 0.70 3.08 -18.87
CA GLN A 5 0.83 2.56 -17.49
C GLN A 5 2.07 3.11 -16.79
N GLN A 6 3.13 3.39 -17.55
CA GLN A 6 4.33 4.06 -17.06
C GLN A 6 4.03 5.55 -16.75
N ALA A 7 3.33 6.24 -17.64
CA ALA A 7 2.91 7.63 -17.48
C ALA A 7 2.00 7.87 -16.27
N LEU A 8 1.20 6.87 -15.87
CA LEU A 8 0.33 6.99 -14.69
C LEU A 8 1.11 7.01 -13.37
N PHE A 9 2.35 6.53 -13.37
CA PHE A 9 3.24 6.52 -12.20
C PHE A 9 4.28 7.64 -12.23
N ASP A 10 4.67 8.14 -13.42
CA ASP A 10 5.60 9.26 -13.56
C ASP A 10 4.94 10.63 -13.33
N ASP A 11 3.61 10.73 -13.52
CA ASP A 11 2.84 11.98 -13.34
C ASP A 11 2.47 12.26 -11.86
N LEU A 12 2.97 11.48 -10.92
CA LEU A 12 2.88 11.77 -9.48
C LEU A 12 3.96 12.75 -8.98
N SER A 13 4.78 13.30 -9.87
CA SER A 13 5.65 14.44 -9.59
C SER A 13 4.90 15.75 -9.81
N LEU A 14 3.95 16.06 -8.94
CA LEU A 14 3.36 17.40 -8.89
C LEU A 14 4.37 18.39 -8.35
N PRO A 15 4.43 19.65 -8.88
CA PRO A 15 5.38 20.64 -8.45
C PRO A 15 5.18 20.98 -6.98
N GLU A 16 6.29 21.02 -6.28
CA GLU A 16 6.45 21.42 -4.89
C GLU A 16 5.95 22.86 -4.68
N ALA A 17 4.68 23.01 -4.32
CA ALA A 17 4.20 24.27 -3.78
C ALA A 17 4.74 24.39 -2.35
N ALA A 18 5.77 25.20 -2.21
CA ALA A 18 6.37 25.55 -0.94
C ALA A 18 5.31 26.13 0.02
N SER A 19 4.87 25.30 0.95
CA SER A 19 4.27 25.75 2.20
C SER A 19 5.20 25.32 3.32
N GLN A 20 6.03 26.24 3.77
CA GLN A 20 6.83 26.09 4.99
C GLN A 20 5.87 26.11 6.17
N SER A 21 5.42 24.94 6.61
CA SER A 21 4.86 24.75 7.93
C SER A 21 5.93 24.12 8.83
N ALA A 22 6.09 24.72 10.01
CA ALA A 22 7.05 24.38 11.06
C ALA A 22 7.15 22.88 11.35
N PRO A 23 8.29 22.38 11.91
CA PRO A 23 8.47 20.96 12.19
C PRO A 23 7.42 20.52 13.22
N ALA A 24 6.42 19.80 12.74
CA ALA A 24 5.49 19.10 13.62
C ALA A 24 6.31 18.07 14.42
N THR A 25 6.43 18.29 15.69
CA THR A 25 6.88 17.32 16.69
C THR A 25 6.32 15.95 16.34
N ALA A 26 7.12 14.89 16.48
CA ALA A 26 6.92 13.50 16.08
C ALA A 26 5.62 12.87 16.63
N ARG A 27 4.47 13.39 16.28
CA ARG A 27 3.18 12.74 16.46
C ARG A 27 3.02 11.74 15.32
N GLY A 28 2.89 10.46 15.70
CA GLY A 28 2.59 9.41 14.73
C GLY A 28 1.31 9.72 13.96
N ILE A 29 1.11 9.07 12.80
CA ILE A 29 -0.12 9.23 12.02
C ILE A 29 -1.31 8.76 12.86
N VAL A 30 -2.31 9.64 12.97
CA VAL A 30 -3.55 9.41 13.72
C VAL A 30 -4.63 8.92 12.75
N ALA A 31 -5.41 7.92 13.15
CA ALA A 31 -6.58 7.48 12.40
C ALA A 31 -7.71 8.52 12.47
N ALA A 32 -8.52 8.58 11.44
CA ALA A 32 -9.79 9.32 11.50
C ALA A 32 -10.74 8.70 12.54
N PRO A 33 -11.60 9.48 13.17
CA PRO A 33 -12.64 8.95 14.05
C PRO A 33 -13.52 7.92 13.29
N ALA A 34 -13.80 6.79 13.93
CA ALA A 34 -14.65 5.78 13.32
C ALA A 34 -16.10 6.27 13.23
N ASP A 35 -16.67 6.25 12.03
CA ASP A 35 -18.10 6.50 11.83
C ASP A 35 -18.91 5.33 12.40
N PRO A 36 -19.88 5.58 13.32
CA PRO A 36 -20.72 4.53 13.87
C PRO A 36 -21.48 3.71 12.81
N ALA A 37 -21.85 4.31 11.68
CA ALA A 37 -22.50 3.60 10.58
C ALA A 37 -21.54 2.60 9.92
N LEU A 38 -20.27 2.96 9.75
CA LEU A 38 -19.25 2.04 9.23
C LEU A 38 -18.93 0.91 10.22
N VAL A 39 -18.94 1.20 11.52
CA VAL A 39 -18.78 0.16 12.56
C VAL A 39 -19.94 -0.84 12.51
N ALA A 40 -21.18 -0.36 12.39
CA ALA A 40 -22.35 -1.21 12.27
C ALA A 40 -22.33 -2.04 10.97
N LEU A 41 -21.94 -1.44 9.86
CA LEU A 41 -21.76 -2.14 8.59
C LEU A 41 -20.69 -3.23 8.70
N ALA A 42 -19.53 -2.92 9.29
CA ALA A 42 -18.47 -3.90 9.50
C ALA A 42 -18.94 -5.12 10.30
N ALA A 43 -19.75 -4.88 11.35
CA ALA A 43 -20.32 -5.95 12.17
C ALA A 43 -21.33 -6.84 11.41
N SER A 44 -21.93 -6.34 10.33
CA SER A 44 -22.87 -7.08 9.49
C SER A 44 -22.23 -7.89 8.37
N LEU A 45 -20.93 -7.69 8.12
CA LEU A 45 -20.22 -8.41 7.05
C LEU A 45 -20.05 -9.89 7.42
N PRO A 46 -20.05 -10.78 6.41
CA PRO A 46 -19.78 -12.21 6.62
C PRO A 46 -18.43 -12.46 7.30
N ALA A 47 -18.40 -13.43 8.21
CA ALA A 47 -17.16 -13.86 8.83
C ALA A 47 -16.13 -14.29 7.75
N GLY A 48 -14.89 -13.84 7.89
CA GLY A 48 -13.82 -14.14 6.93
C GLY A 48 -13.74 -13.22 5.71
N LEU A 49 -14.66 -12.26 5.54
CA LEU A 49 -14.54 -11.22 4.55
C LEU A 49 -13.57 -10.14 5.04
N HIS A 50 -12.50 -9.91 4.27
CA HIS A 50 -11.51 -8.88 4.54
C HIS A 50 -11.52 -7.87 3.39
N LEU A 51 -12.09 -6.69 3.61
CA LEU A 51 -12.03 -5.59 2.66
C LEU A 51 -10.69 -4.89 2.79
N GLY A 52 -10.19 -4.38 1.68
CA GLY A 52 -8.92 -3.67 1.66
C GLY A 52 -8.66 -2.98 0.32
N THR A 53 -7.54 -2.31 0.24
CA THR A 53 -7.11 -1.54 -0.93
C THR A 53 -5.71 -1.98 -1.36
N SER A 54 -5.27 -1.55 -2.55
CA SER A 54 -3.95 -1.91 -3.08
C SER A 54 -2.78 -1.25 -2.31
N SER A 55 -3.05 -0.20 -1.54
CA SER A 55 -2.06 0.52 -0.74
C SER A 55 -2.72 1.18 0.45
N TRP A 56 -1.94 1.52 1.48
CA TRP A 56 -2.39 2.32 2.63
C TRP A 56 -1.95 3.80 2.54
N SER A 57 -1.26 4.24 1.49
CA SER A 57 -0.64 5.57 1.43
C SER A 57 -1.39 6.61 0.59
N PHE A 58 -2.62 6.32 0.15
CA PHE A 58 -3.38 7.21 -0.74
C PHE A 58 -3.68 8.58 -0.08
N PRO A 59 -3.37 9.70 -0.77
CA PRO A 59 -3.49 11.05 -0.19
C PRO A 59 -4.94 11.50 0.06
N GLY A 60 -5.90 11.01 -0.71
CA GLY A 60 -7.31 11.39 -0.62
C GLY A 60 -8.05 10.87 0.61
N TRP A 61 -7.38 10.21 1.55
CA TRP A 61 -8.01 9.62 2.74
C TRP A 61 -7.90 10.48 4.00
N ALA A 62 -7.47 11.73 3.88
CA ALA A 62 -7.56 12.68 4.97
C ALA A 62 -9.03 12.87 5.38
N GLY A 63 -9.33 12.76 6.67
CA GLY A 63 -10.68 12.79 7.21
C GLY A 63 -11.49 11.50 7.06
N LEU A 64 -11.01 10.52 6.28
CA LEU A 64 -11.69 9.22 6.08
C LEU A 64 -10.97 8.08 6.81
N VAL A 65 -9.69 7.93 6.56
CA VAL A 65 -8.81 6.92 7.16
C VAL A 65 -7.80 7.58 8.09
N TYR A 66 -7.27 8.72 7.69
CA TYR A 66 -6.33 9.51 8.46
C TYR A 66 -7.01 10.75 9.04
N GLY A 67 -6.73 11.09 10.30
CA GLY A 67 -7.34 12.23 10.98
C GLY A 67 -7.06 13.58 10.31
N GLU A 68 -5.95 13.68 9.59
CA GLU A 68 -5.54 14.89 8.86
C GLU A 68 -4.73 14.53 7.62
N ALA A 69 -4.31 15.55 6.85
CA ALA A 69 -3.43 15.35 5.71
C ALA A 69 -1.97 15.13 6.18
N TYR A 70 -1.34 14.08 5.66
CA TYR A 70 0.06 13.73 5.91
C TYR A 70 0.81 13.65 4.59
N SER A 71 2.12 13.86 4.62
CA SER A 71 2.97 13.64 3.46
C SER A 71 2.96 12.15 3.04
N GLU A 72 3.19 11.88 1.77
CA GLU A 72 3.26 10.50 1.26
C GLU A 72 4.28 9.67 2.01
N SER A 73 5.48 10.21 2.23
CA SER A 73 6.54 9.52 2.97
C SER A 73 6.17 9.20 4.43
N ALA A 74 5.39 10.07 5.08
CA ALA A 74 4.88 9.81 6.42
C ALA A 74 3.85 8.68 6.39
N ARG A 75 2.88 8.72 5.46
CA ARG A 75 1.88 7.65 5.29
C ARG A 75 2.53 6.31 4.97
N ALA A 76 3.48 6.29 4.02
CA ALA A 76 4.17 5.06 3.65
C ALA A 76 4.90 4.41 4.83
N ARG A 77 5.53 5.21 5.71
CA ARG A 77 6.27 4.70 6.88
C ARG A 77 5.39 4.33 8.07
N GLY A 78 4.39 5.15 8.38
CA GLY A 78 3.63 5.04 9.63
C GLY A 78 2.12 4.98 9.49
N GLY A 79 1.58 5.06 8.27
CA GLY A 79 0.14 5.11 8.02
C GLY A 79 -0.58 3.79 8.21
N LEU A 80 0.11 2.66 8.08
CA LEU A 80 -0.50 1.34 8.14
C LEU A 80 -1.21 1.08 9.48
N ARG A 81 -0.65 1.55 10.59
CA ARG A 81 -1.29 1.43 11.92
C ARG A 81 -2.62 2.18 11.99
N ALA A 82 -2.69 3.38 11.42
CA ALA A 82 -3.93 4.17 11.37
C ALA A 82 -4.93 3.56 10.38
N TYR A 83 -4.46 3.09 9.22
CA TYR A 83 -5.26 2.38 8.23
C TYR A 83 -5.96 1.16 8.83
N ALA A 84 -5.26 0.35 9.60
CA ALA A 84 -5.80 -0.85 10.23
C ALA A 84 -6.79 -0.57 11.38
N GLN A 85 -6.99 0.69 11.78
CA GLN A 85 -8.04 1.10 12.72
C GLN A 85 -9.37 1.43 12.05
N HIS A 86 -9.40 1.54 10.72
CA HIS A 86 -10.64 1.81 9.99
C HIS A 86 -11.56 0.59 10.06
N PRO A 87 -12.85 0.76 10.42
CA PRO A 87 -13.76 -0.35 10.70
C PRO A 87 -13.91 -1.40 9.60
N LEU A 88 -13.82 -0.96 8.33
CA LEU A 88 -14.01 -1.84 7.17
C LEU A 88 -12.69 -2.38 6.60
N LEU A 89 -11.52 -1.81 6.96
CA LEU A 89 -10.27 -2.12 6.28
C LEU A 89 -9.46 -3.17 7.07
N GLY A 90 -9.78 -4.42 6.83
CA GLY A 90 -9.11 -5.60 7.43
C GLY A 90 -8.02 -6.23 6.57
N ALA A 91 -7.71 -5.65 5.41
CA ALA A 91 -6.67 -6.14 4.50
C ALA A 91 -6.01 -5.00 3.73
N VAL A 92 -4.80 -5.27 3.15
CA VAL A 92 -4.15 -4.34 2.23
C VAL A 92 -3.21 -5.06 1.27
N GLY A 93 -3.08 -4.54 0.05
CA GLY A 93 -2.12 -4.99 -0.95
C GLY A 93 -0.69 -4.49 -0.67
N ILE A 94 0.29 -5.31 -1.03
CA ILE A 94 1.71 -4.92 -1.11
C ILE A 94 2.14 -5.09 -2.55
N ASP A 95 1.86 -4.10 -3.39
CA ASP A 95 2.09 -4.15 -4.83
C ASP A 95 3.56 -3.96 -5.21
N ARG A 96 4.36 -3.26 -4.38
CA ARG A 96 5.77 -3.01 -4.67
C ARG A 96 6.59 -4.29 -4.82
N THR A 97 6.14 -5.40 -4.23
CA THR A 97 6.79 -6.72 -4.37
C THR A 97 6.71 -7.29 -5.77
N PHE A 98 5.79 -6.79 -6.59
CA PHE A 98 5.71 -7.16 -8.01
C PHE A 98 6.96 -6.74 -8.80
N TYR A 99 7.52 -5.58 -8.47
CA TYR A 99 8.69 -5.02 -9.18
C TYR A 99 10.01 -5.56 -8.64
N ALA A 100 10.12 -5.74 -7.32
CA ALA A 100 11.30 -6.30 -6.67
C ALA A 100 10.93 -6.96 -5.34
N PRO A 101 11.59 -8.07 -4.96
CA PRO A 101 11.47 -8.64 -3.62
C PRO A 101 11.82 -7.61 -2.54
N ILE A 102 11.14 -7.67 -1.40
CA ILE A 102 11.47 -6.87 -0.22
C ILE A 102 12.08 -7.77 0.86
N ALA A 103 12.86 -7.16 1.76
CA ALA A 103 13.51 -7.89 2.84
C ALA A 103 12.50 -8.47 3.84
N ALA A 104 12.81 -9.61 4.45
CA ALA A 104 11.99 -10.22 5.49
C ALA A 104 11.70 -9.25 6.67
N ALA A 105 12.66 -8.38 7.00
CA ALA A 105 12.50 -7.35 8.02
C ALA A 105 11.41 -6.32 7.66
N ASP A 106 11.16 -6.05 6.39
CA ASP A 106 10.07 -5.16 5.95
C ASP A 106 8.71 -5.80 6.22
N TYR A 107 8.55 -7.09 5.92
CA TYR A 107 7.32 -7.82 6.26
C TYR A 107 7.08 -7.85 7.77
N ALA A 108 8.11 -8.13 8.56
CA ALA A 108 8.01 -8.11 10.02
C ALA A 108 7.59 -6.72 10.54
N ARG A 109 8.14 -5.64 9.95
CA ARG A 109 7.77 -4.27 10.29
C ARG A 109 6.31 -3.95 9.94
N TYR A 110 5.79 -4.47 8.82
CA TYR A 110 4.37 -4.30 8.47
C TYR A 110 3.48 -5.09 9.42
N ALA A 111 3.80 -6.36 9.66
CA ALA A 111 3.03 -7.20 10.58
C ALA A 111 2.94 -6.62 12.00
N ALA A 112 4.02 -5.99 12.48
CA ALA A 112 4.04 -5.36 13.80
C ALA A 112 3.14 -4.11 13.94
N GLN A 113 2.60 -3.57 12.82
CA GLN A 113 1.76 -2.38 12.83
C GLN A 113 0.26 -2.69 12.86
N VAL A 114 -0.13 -3.93 12.66
CA VAL A 114 -1.53 -4.33 12.48
C VAL A 114 -1.95 -5.43 13.46
N PRO A 115 -3.25 -5.56 13.78
CA PRO A 115 -3.74 -6.64 14.64
C PRO A 115 -3.66 -8.00 13.93
N ALA A 116 -3.62 -9.10 14.70
CA ALA A 116 -3.50 -10.47 14.22
C ALA A 116 -4.51 -10.88 13.09
N PRO A 117 -5.79 -10.48 13.12
CA PRO A 117 -6.74 -10.84 12.05
C PRO A 117 -6.53 -10.08 10.73
N PHE A 118 -5.69 -9.04 10.70
CA PHE A 118 -5.41 -8.26 9.49
C PHE A 118 -4.70 -9.12 8.43
N ARG A 119 -4.99 -8.90 7.15
CA ARG A 119 -4.45 -9.68 6.04
C ARG A 119 -3.63 -8.82 5.08
N PHE A 120 -2.54 -9.39 4.57
CA PHE A 120 -1.75 -8.81 3.49
C PHE A 120 -1.93 -9.62 2.21
N LEU A 121 -2.26 -8.93 1.11
CA LEU A 121 -2.21 -9.48 -0.23
C LEU A 121 -0.86 -9.13 -0.83
N VAL A 122 0.08 -10.07 -0.77
CA VAL A 122 1.44 -9.86 -1.31
C VAL A 122 1.44 -10.24 -2.79
N LYS A 123 1.78 -9.28 -3.65
CA LYS A 123 1.88 -9.53 -5.09
C LYS A 123 3.18 -10.28 -5.38
N ALA A 124 3.09 -11.42 -6.05
CA ALA A 124 4.27 -12.19 -6.42
C ALA A 124 5.15 -11.38 -7.40
N PRO A 125 6.48 -11.46 -7.28
CA PRO A 125 7.40 -10.73 -8.16
C PRO A 125 7.21 -11.08 -9.62
N MET A 126 7.28 -10.08 -10.51
CA MET A 126 7.20 -10.28 -11.95
C MET A 126 8.27 -11.24 -12.47
N ALA A 127 9.45 -11.26 -11.84
CA ALA A 127 10.53 -12.16 -12.19
C ALA A 127 10.16 -13.64 -12.11
N ILE A 128 9.20 -14.03 -11.26
CA ILE A 128 8.75 -15.43 -11.12
C ILE A 128 7.37 -15.68 -11.75
N THR A 129 6.62 -14.63 -12.09
CA THR A 129 5.25 -14.75 -12.62
C THR A 129 5.15 -14.43 -14.10
N SER A 130 6.18 -13.86 -14.72
CA SER A 130 6.23 -13.51 -16.13
C SER A 130 7.32 -14.28 -16.84
N TYR A 131 6.96 -14.90 -17.97
CA TYR A 131 7.94 -15.63 -18.80
C TYR A 131 8.98 -14.65 -19.37
N TRP A 132 8.57 -13.45 -19.79
CA TRP A 132 9.45 -12.43 -20.33
C TRP A 132 9.61 -11.25 -19.37
N LEU A 133 10.86 -10.80 -19.25
CA LEU A 133 11.25 -9.56 -18.59
C LEU A 133 11.79 -8.56 -19.62
N ARG A 134 11.95 -7.30 -19.23
CA ARG A 134 12.69 -6.31 -20.02
C ARG A 134 14.09 -6.13 -19.43
N ASP A 135 15.10 -6.17 -20.30
CA ASP A 135 16.46 -5.80 -19.93
C ASP A 135 16.61 -4.26 -19.77
N GLU A 136 17.79 -3.80 -19.38
CA GLU A 136 18.08 -2.36 -19.22
C GLU A 136 17.93 -1.54 -20.53
N ARG A 137 17.93 -2.21 -21.68
CA ARG A 137 17.73 -1.60 -23.01
C ARG A 137 16.28 -1.69 -23.48
N GLY A 138 15.40 -2.26 -22.66
CA GLY A 138 13.98 -2.42 -22.97
C GLY A 138 13.65 -3.63 -23.87
N ASN A 139 14.62 -4.49 -24.22
CA ASN A 139 14.37 -5.70 -24.99
C ASN A 139 13.70 -6.77 -24.12
N PHE A 140 12.88 -7.61 -24.75
CA PHE A 140 12.32 -8.78 -24.07
C PHE A 140 13.40 -9.87 -23.95
N ILE A 141 13.55 -10.39 -22.74
CA ILE A 141 14.41 -11.53 -22.40
C ILE A 141 13.61 -12.55 -21.61
N ASP A 142 13.99 -13.83 -21.67
CA ASP A 142 13.38 -14.86 -20.85
C ASP A 142 13.72 -14.63 -19.39
N SER A 143 12.71 -14.80 -18.51
CA SER A 143 12.95 -14.70 -17.07
C SER A 143 13.70 -15.92 -16.56
N PRO A 144 14.88 -15.77 -15.93
CA PRO A 144 15.63 -16.90 -15.41
C PRO A 144 14.99 -17.54 -14.15
N HIS A 145 13.95 -16.92 -13.62
CA HIS A 145 13.27 -17.35 -12.39
C HIS A 145 11.79 -17.66 -12.59
N PHE A 146 11.34 -17.71 -13.86
CA PHE A 146 9.95 -18.06 -14.14
C PHE A 146 9.61 -19.44 -13.57
N LEU A 147 8.54 -19.50 -12.79
CA LEU A 147 8.01 -20.75 -12.27
C LEU A 147 7.22 -21.43 -13.39
N ASP A 148 7.85 -22.32 -14.11
CA ASP A 148 7.15 -23.22 -15.02
C ASP A 148 6.41 -24.27 -14.17
N ALA A 149 5.11 -24.38 -14.39
CA ALA A 149 4.30 -25.42 -13.78
C ALA A 149 4.49 -26.71 -14.62
N ALA A 150 5.70 -27.30 -14.53
CA ALA A 150 5.98 -28.61 -15.10
C ALA A 150 5.31 -29.73 -14.29
#